data_e745e1a05d6a56629ccbe98b810c7f3b
#
_entry.id   e745e1a05d6a56629ccbe98b810c7f3b
#
_cell.length_a   1.000
_cell.length_b   1.000
_cell.length_c   1.000
_cell.angle_alpha   90.00
_cell.angle_beta   90.00
_cell.angle_gamma   90.00
#
_symmetry.space_group_name_H-M   'P 1'
#
loop_
_entity.id
_entity.type
_entity.pdbx_description
1 polymer ?
#
loop_
_entity_poly.entity_id
_entity_poly.type
_entity_poly.pdbx_seq_one_letter_code
_entity_poly.pdbx_strand_id
1 'polypeptide(L)'
;MNQNQEPALNTQPKIFIFVDGSYYCFYRYYSLLNWWKNAFPEEPLENPIENTVFVEKFKKTFVESLQQIPKKLNLIKPKPRGKHKAAAKAPNDEPNITMIIGKDCKRENIWRNEFYDKYKATRPNGNSNGKTEDVFMGGPFFKMAYEENLFQQAGAETILYHPRLEADDCIAIYVKKLVEKYPENECSIYIITSDNDYLQLIRENVHIYNLAFKNLKDSKVFTGNPQKDLKIKTIMGDVSDNIPSVFPKCGIKTAIKCVEDPEFFKKKMNDNVAYYEQYLLNDTLVSFDKIPEELVNEFTNQLNTNHL
;
A
#
# COMPACT_ATOMS: atom_id res chain seq x y z
N MET A 1 -8.83 47.56 25.39
CA MET A 1 -7.91 46.70 24.63
C MET A 1 -8.77 45.58 24.05
N ASN A 2 -9.23 45.76 22.80
CA ASN A 2 -10.00 44.75 22.10
C ASN A 2 -9.01 43.81 21.41
N GLN A 3 -8.93 42.58 21.90
CA GLN A 3 -8.26 41.50 21.18
C GLN A 3 -9.18 41.08 20.03
N ASN A 4 -8.82 41.46 18.81
CA ASN A 4 -9.38 40.88 17.59
C ASN A 4 -8.97 39.41 17.54
N GLN A 5 -9.84 38.52 17.98
CA GLN A 5 -9.75 37.11 17.63
C GLN A 5 -10.14 37.03 16.15
N GLU A 6 -9.16 36.78 15.28
CA GLU A 6 -9.43 36.32 13.91
C GLU A 6 -10.32 35.08 13.99
N PRO A 7 -11.41 35.03 13.20
CA PRO A 7 -12.24 33.82 13.16
C PRO A 7 -11.38 32.68 12.63
N ALA A 8 -11.25 31.61 13.43
CA ALA A 8 -10.61 30.36 12.98
C ALA A 8 -11.27 29.94 11.65
N LEU A 9 -10.51 29.96 10.57
CA LEU A 9 -10.95 29.40 9.29
C LEU A 9 -11.35 27.94 9.55
N ASN A 10 -12.63 27.67 9.48
CA ASN A 10 -13.21 26.34 9.61
C ASN A 10 -12.89 25.55 8.33
N THR A 11 -11.63 25.23 8.11
CA THR A 11 -11.17 24.42 7.00
C THR A 11 -11.47 22.96 7.32
N GLN A 12 -12.30 22.32 6.49
CA GLN A 12 -12.53 20.89 6.63
C GLN A 12 -11.20 20.12 6.54
N PRO A 13 -11.02 19.07 7.38
CA PRO A 13 -9.78 18.30 7.35
C PRO A 13 -9.52 17.74 5.95
N LYS A 14 -8.27 17.78 5.53
CA LYS A 14 -7.81 17.18 4.26
C LYS A 14 -7.85 15.67 4.38
N ILE A 15 -8.35 15.01 3.36
CA ILE A 15 -8.41 13.55 3.31
C ILE A 15 -7.54 13.06 2.15
N PHE A 16 -6.54 12.25 2.47
CA PHE A 16 -5.70 11.61 1.48
C PHE A 16 -6.00 10.11 1.44
N ILE A 17 -6.22 9.58 0.24
CA ILE A 17 -6.40 8.15 0.01
C ILE A 17 -5.25 7.67 -0.87
N PHE A 18 -4.35 6.89 -0.28
CA PHE A 18 -3.29 6.21 -1.01
C PHE A 18 -3.75 4.82 -1.41
N VAL A 19 -3.49 4.44 -2.64
CA VAL A 19 -3.80 3.09 -3.13
C VAL A 19 -2.51 2.46 -3.63
N ASP A 20 -2.18 1.29 -3.10
CA ASP A 20 -1.15 0.44 -3.66
C ASP A 20 -1.61 -0.05 -5.04
N GLY A 21 -0.96 0.46 -6.09
CA GLY A 21 -1.40 0.25 -7.47
C GLY A 21 -1.29 -1.21 -7.90
N SER A 22 -0.20 -1.89 -7.52
CA SER A 22 -0.01 -3.30 -7.83
C SER A 22 -1.04 -4.17 -7.11
N TYR A 23 -1.25 -3.96 -5.82
CA TYR A 23 -2.28 -4.65 -5.05
C TYR A 23 -3.67 -4.45 -5.67
N TYR A 24 -4.00 -3.20 -6.07
CA TYR A 24 -5.28 -2.90 -6.70
C TYR A 24 -5.44 -3.63 -8.03
N CYS A 25 -4.43 -3.60 -8.90
CA CYS A 25 -4.45 -4.31 -10.19
C CYS A 25 -4.63 -5.82 -10.02
N PHE A 26 -3.86 -6.45 -9.10
CA PHE A 26 -4.01 -7.88 -8.78
C PHE A 26 -5.42 -8.20 -8.32
N TYR A 27 -5.92 -7.45 -7.37
CA TYR A 27 -7.27 -7.69 -6.81
C TYR A 27 -8.35 -7.58 -7.89
N ARG A 28 -8.27 -6.58 -8.77
CA ARG A 28 -9.25 -6.37 -9.85
C ARG A 28 -9.18 -7.50 -10.88
N TYR A 29 -7.98 -7.87 -11.28
CA TYR A 29 -7.77 -8.95 -12.24
C TYR A 29 -8.33 -10.29 -11.73
N TYR A 30 -7.94 -10.72 -10.55
CA TYR A 30 -8.43 -11.99 -9.98
C TYR A 30 -9.92 -11.97 -9.64
N SER A 31 -10.45 -10.82 -9.19
CA SER A 31 -11.90 -10.69 -8.98
C SER A 31 -12.67 -10.87 -10.28
N LEU A 32 -12.15 -10.37 -11.40
CA LEU A 32 -12.80 -10.53 -12.69
C LEU A 32 -12.64 -11.95 -13.25
N LEU A 33 -11.49 -12.59 -13.05
CA LEU A 33 -11.32 -14.01 -13.39
C LEU A 33 -12.32 -14.89 -12.66
N ASN A 34 -12.51 -14.66 -11.36
CA ASN A 34 -13.52 -15.39 -10.57
C ASN A 34 -14.94 -15.14 -11.07
N TRP A 35 -15.25 -13.89 -11.44
CA TRP A 35 -16.53 -13.56 -12.04
C TRP A 35 -16.73 -14.29 -13.37
N TRP A 36 -15.71 -14.34 -14.26
CA TRP A 36 -15.77 -15.04 -15.54
C TRP A 36 -16.04 -16.53 -15.35
N LYS A 37 -15.30 -17.20 -14.48
CA LYS A 37 -15.48 -18.62 -14.17
C LYS A 37 -16.93 -18.95 -13.72
N ASN A 38 -17.57 -18.03 -13.00
CA ASN A 38 -18.94 -18.22 -12.53
C ASN A 38 -20.00 -17.86 -13.59
N ALA A 39 -19.73 -16.86 -14.42
CA ALA A 39 -20.68 -16.38 -15.44
C ALA A 39 -20.65 -17.23 -16.72
N PHE A 40 -19.47 -17.80 -17.04
CA PHE A 40 -19.21 -18.57 -18.25
C PHE A 40 -18.47 -19.89 -17.92
N PRO A 41 -19.09 -20.80 -17.16
CA PRO A 41 -18.40 -22.02 -16.69
C PRO A 41 -17.98 -22.96 -17.82
N GLU A 42 -18.69 -22.92 -18.95
CA GLU A 42 -18.39 -23.74 -20.14
C GLU A 42 -17.43 -23.07 -21.13
N GLU A 43 -17.02 -21.82 -20.85
CA GLU A 43 -16.14 -21.04 -21.73
C GLU A 43 -14.85 -20.70 -20.97
N PRO A 44 -13.84 -21.61 -20.95
CA PRO A 44 -12.56 -21.32 -20.30
C PRO A 44 -11.85 -20.14 -20.96
N LEU A 45 -11.31 -19.25 -20.15
CA LEU A 45 -10.62 -18.06 -20.61
C LEU A 45 -9.12 -18.39 -20.83
N GLU A 46 -8.76 -18.81 -22.03
CA GLU A 46 -7.38 -19.21 -22.36
C GLU A 46 -6.44 -18.02 -22.42
N ASN A 47 -6.83 -16.93 -23.07
CA ASN A 47 -6.05 -15.70 -23.15
C ASN A 47 -6.93 -14.48 -22.80
N PRO A 48 -6.91 -14.01 -21.52
CA PRO A 48 -7.79 -12.94 -21.06
C PRO A 48 -7.65 -11.63 -21.84
N ILE A 49 -6.44 -11.28 -22.30
CA ILE A 49 -6.20 -10.00 -22.99
C ILE A 49 -6.76 -9.97 -24.42
N GLU A 50 -6.96 -11.11 -25.04
CA GLU A 50 -7.56 -11.21 -26.37
C GLU A 50 -9.08 -11.27 -26.35
N ASN A 51 -9.66 -11.52 -25.16
CA ASN A 51 -11.11 -11.53 -25.00
C ASN A 51 -11.65 -10.12 -24.78
N THR A 52 -12.27 -9.55 -25.81
CA THR A 52 -12.79 -8.18 -25.79
C THR A 52 -13.82 -7.94 -24.68
N VAL A 53 -14.70 -8.90 -24.41
CA VAL A 53 -15.72 -8.79 -23.34
C VAL A 53 -15.05 -8.72 -21.97
N PHE A 54 -14.03 -9.54 -21.75
CA PHE A 54 -13.25 -9.52 -20.52
C PHE A 54 -12.50 -8.20 -20.35
N VAL A 55 -11.83 -7.72 -21.40
CA VAL A 55 -11.07 -6.45 -21.40
C VAL A 55 -11.98 -5.27 -21.08
N GLU A 56 -13.10 -5.14 -21.78
CA GLU A 56 -14.04 -4.03 -21.54
C GLU A 56 -14.66 -4.10 -20.13
N LYS A 57 -14.97 -5.30 -19.66
CA LYS A 57 -15.45 -5.51 -18.29
C LYS A 57 -14.39 -5.15 -17.26
N PHE A 58 -13.11 -5.47 -17.53
CA PHE A 58 -11.99 -5.09 -16.69
C PHE A 58 -11.90 -3.56 -16.56
N LYS A 59 -11.81 -2.84 -17.69
CA LYS A 59 -11.72 -1.38 -17.70
C LYS A 59 -12.85 -0.73 -16.93
N LYS A 60 -14.08 -1.11 -17.24
CA LYS A 60 -15.29 -0.59 -16.57
C LYS A 60 -15.25 -0.82 -15.07
N THR A 61 -15.06 -2.08 -14.65
CA THR A 61 -15.12 -2.41 -13.22
C THR A 61 -13.88 -1.93 -12.44
N PHE A 62 -12.75 -1.75 -13.10
CA PHE A 62 -11.56 -1.12 -12.54
C PHE A 62 -11.86 0.31 -12.11
N VAL A 63 -12.35 1.13 -13.04
CA VAL A 63 -12.68 2.53 -12.80
C VAL A 63 -13.81 2.67 -11.76
N GLU A 64 -14.94 1.98 -11.96
CA GLU A 64 -16.08 2.05 -11.04
C GLU A 64 -15.73 1.64 -9.60
N SER A 65 -14.90 0.62 -9.44
CA SER A 65 -14.52 0.15 -8.11
C SER A 65 -13.60 1.10 -7.37
N LEU A 66 -12.66 1.74 -8.07
CA LEU A 66 -11.78 2.74 -7.48
C LEU A 66 -12.56 3.98 -7.04
N GLN A 67 -13.48 4.45 -7.87
CA GLN A 67 -14.39 5.57 -7.55
C GLN A 67 -15.27 5.31 -6.31
N GLN A 68 -15.53 4.05 -5.98
CA GLN A 68 -16.34 3.69 -4.81
C GLN A 68 -15.54 3.68 -3.49
N ILE A 69 -14.22 3.76 -3.51
CA ILE A 69 -13.39 3.68 -2.30
C ILE A 69 -13.80 4.74 -1.26
N PRO A 70 -13.94 6.04 -1.58
CA PRO A 70 -14.33 7.04 -0.59
C PRO A 70 -15.69 6.75 0.08
N LYS A 71 -16.64 6.23 -0.71
CA LYS A 71 -17.96 5.83 -0.20
C LYS A 71 -17.88 4.60 0.70
N LYS A 72 -17.06 3.62 0.33
CA LYS A 72 -16.84 2.40 1.10
C LYS A 72 -16.14 2.66 2.43
N LEU A 73 -15.30 3.68 2.48
CA LEU A 73 -14.67 4.19 3.69
C LEU A 73 -15.59 5.11 4.52
N ASN A 74 -16.87 5.31 4.11
CA ASN A 74 -17.83 6.23 4.74
C ASN A 74 -17.37 7.70 4.79
N LEU A 75 -16.48 8.11 3.89
CA LEU A 75 -15.99 9.49 3.79
C LEU A 75 -16.97 10.40 3.07
N ILE A 76 -17.83 9.83 2.24
CA ILE A 76 -18.88 10.54 1.49
C ILE A 76 -20.24 10.06 1.99
N LYS A 77 -21.07 10.97 2.50
CA LYS A 77 -22.43 10.65 2.93
C LYS A 77 -23.28 10.24 1.74
N PRO A 78 -24.09 9.17 1.83
CA PRO A 78 -25.02 8.81 0.77
C PRO A 78 -26.03 9.95 0.55
N LYS A 79 -26.31 10.27 -0.72
CA LYS A 79 -27.36 11.25 -1.04
C LYS A 79 -28.70 10.72 -0.50
N PRO A 80 -29.49 11.55 0.21
CA PRO A 80 -30.79 11.12 0.74
C PRO A 80 -31.70 10.66 -0.40
N ARG A 81 -32.25 9.46 -0.27
CA ARG A 81 -33.27 8.94 -1.18
C ARG A 81 -34.61 9.58 -0.78
N GLY A 82 -35.00 10.67 -1.42
CA GLY A 82 -36.30 11.29 -1.17
C GLY A 82 -36.63 12.41 -2.16
N LYS A 83 -37.89 12.51 -2.60
CA LYS A 83 -38.42 13.52 -3.52
C LYS A 83 -38.58 14.91 -2.90
N HIS A 84 -38.15 15.13 -1.65
CA HIS A 84 -38.16 16.45 -1.06
C HIS A 84 -36.90 17.18 -1.55
N LYS A 85 -37.09 18.33 -2.21
CA LYS A 85 -36.01 19.28 -2.57
C LYS A 85 -35.20 19.56 -1.32
N ALA A 86 -34.08 18.88 -1.17
CA ALA A 86 -33.10 19.23 -0.17
C ALA A 86 -32.70 20.68 -0.45
N ALA A 87 -32.71 21.53 0.58
CA ALA A 87 -32.14 22.86 0.50
C ALA A 87 -30.76 22.75 -0.14
N ALA A 88 -30.47 23.63 -1.08
CA ALA A 88 -29.20 23.65 -1.79
C ALA A 88 -28.07 23.60 -0.74
N LYS A 89 -27.32 22.49 -0.70
CA LYS A 89 -26.13 22.40 0.15
C LYS A 89 -25.20 23.52 -0.25
N ALA A 90 -24.66 24.21 0.77
CA ALA A 90 -23.58 25.14 0.53
C ALA A 90 -22.42 24.41 -0.16
N PRO A 91 -21.73 25.03 -1.14
CA PRO A 91 -20.65 24.39 -1.90
C PRO A 91 -19.47 23.89 -1.06
N ASN A 92 -19.42 24.23 0.23
CA ASN A 92 -18.35 23.87 1.17
C ASN A 92 -18.61 22.58 1.99
N ASP A 93 -19.64 21.80 1.68
CA ASP A 93 -20.04 20.62 2.49
C ASP A 93 -19.46 19.28 1.97
N GLU A 94 -18.75 19.27 0.85
CA GLU A 94 -18.11 18.06 0.34
C GLU A 94 -16.67 17.94 0.88
N PRO A 95 -16.27 16.74 1.38
CA PRO A 95 -14.92 16.55 1.92
C PRO A 95 -13.88 16.74 0.81
N ASN A 96 -12.77 17.42 1.13
CA ASN A 96 -11.63 17.56 0.23
C ASN A 96 -10.83 16.25 0.23
N ILE A 97 -11.08 15.39 -0.75
CA ILE A 97 -10.46 14.05 -0.88
C ILE A 97 -9.50 14.05 -2.06
N THR A 98 -8.23 13.79 -1.76
CA THR A 98 -7.16 13.57 -2.75
C THR A 98 -6.85 12.09 -2.83
N MET A 99 -7.02 11.48 -4.02
CA MET A 99 -6.67 10.08 -4.27
C MET A 99 -5.33 9.98 -5.01
N ILE A 100 -4.45 9.16 -4.48
CA ILE A 100 -3.05 9.04 -4.90
C ILE A 100 -2.70 7.55 -5.08
N ILE A 101 -2.02 7.20 -6.17
CA ILE A 101 -1.67 5.82 -6.48
C ILE A 101 -0.16 5.64 -6.34
N GLY A 102 0.29 4.64 -5.59
CA GLY A 102 1.68 4.19 -5.61
C GLY A 102 1.93 3.23 -6.78
N LYS A 103 3.02 3.42 -7.50
CA LYS A 103 3.44 2.57 -8.60
C LYS A 103 4.84 2.03 -8.34
N ASP A 104 4.99 0.70 -8.48
CA ASP A 104 6.28 0.04 -8.34
C ASP A 104 7.25 0.44 -9.46
N CYS A 105 8.53 0.53 -9.11
CA CYS A 105 9.60 0.55 -10.09
C CYS A 105 9.76 -0.84 -10.73
N LYS A 106 10.63 -0.93 -11.72
CA LYS A 106 11.02 -2.23 -12.28
C LYS A 106 11.79 -3.03 -11.23
N ARG A 107 11.52 -4.33 -11.15
CA ARG A 107 12.08 -5.22 -10.15
C ARG A 107 13.61 -5.21 -10.09
N GLU A 108 14.25 -5.14 -11.26
CA GLU A 108 15.71 -5.05 -11.37
C GLU A 108 16.30 -3.77 -10.79
N ASN A 109 15.49 -2.73 -10.62
CA ASN A 109 15.93 -1.41 -10.17
C ASN A 109 15.61 -1.14 -8.68
N ILE A 110 14.96 -2.07 -7.98
CA ILE A 110 14.62 -1.90 -6.56
C ILE A 110 15.91 -1.66 -5.76
N TRP A 111 15.96 -0.59 -4.98
CA TRP A 111 17.14 -0.21 -4.20
C TRP A 111 17.61 -1.30 -3.23
N ARG A 112 16.69 -2.13 -2.71
CA ARG A 112 16.98 -3.24 -1.81
C ARG A 112 17.87 -4.30 -2.42
N ASN A 113 17.88 -4.44 -3.77
CA ASN A 113 18.74 -5.37 -4.49
C ASN A 113 20.24 -5.05 -4.32
N GLU A 114 20.61 -3.81 -3.98
CA GLU A 114 22.00 -3.41 -3.70
C GLU A 114 22.52 -4.00 -2.38
N PHE A 115 21.62 -4.29 -1.44
CA PHE A 115 21.94 -4.87 -0.14
C PHE A 115 21.74 -6.39 -0.12
N TYR A 116 20.81 -6.90 -0.94
CA TYR A 116 20.46 -8.32 -0.98
C TYR A 116 20.00 -8.75 -2.38
N ASP A 117 20.88 -9.42 -3.10
CA ASP A 117 20.66 -9.88 -4.49
C ASP A 117 19.52 -10.89 -4.64
N LYS A 118 19.13 -11.55 -3.54
CA LYS A 118 18.03 -12.52 -3.50
C LYS A 118 16.70 -11.92 -3.08
N TYR A 119 16.61 -10.59 -2.90
CA TYR A 119 15.37 -9.92 -2.54
C TYR A 119 14.28 -10.21 -3.56
N LYS A 120 13.14 -10.72 -3.08
CA LYS A 120 11.99 -11.15 -3.92
C LYS A 120 12.32 -12.18 -5.01
N ALA A 121 13.49 -12.87 -4.96
CA ALA A 121 13.93 -13.79 -6.01
C ALA A 121 13.01 -15.00 -6.20
N THR A 122 12.27 -15.40 -5.18
CA THR A 122 11.31 -16.52 -5.22
C THR A 122 9.98 -16.16 -5.85
N ARG A 123 9.67 -14.86 -6.03
CA ARG A 123 8.46 -14.44 -6.71
C ARG A 123 8.53 -14.83 -8.19
N PRO A 124 7.51 -15.50 -8.78
CA PRO A 124 7.54 -15.89 -10.18
C PRO A 124 7.73 -14.63 -11.04
N ASN A 125 8.75 -14.68 -11.90
CA ASN A 125 8.82 -13.75 -13.01
C ASN A 125 7.69 -14.12 -13.97
N GLY A 126 6.96 -13.16 -14.51
CA GLY A 126 5.85 -13.41 -15.43
C GLY A 126 6.17 -14.28 -16.66
N ASN A 127 7.42 -14.78 -16.77
CA ASN A 127 7.95 -15.68 -17.79
C ASN A 127 8.47 -17.00 -17.21
N SER A 128 7.97 -17.49 -16.06
CA SER A 128 8.48 -18.74 -15.51
C SER A 128 8.16 -19.94 -16.42
N ASN A 129 9.15 -20.35 -17.17
CA ASN A 129 9.23 -21.66 -17.83
C ASN A 129 9.30 -22.75 -16.75
N GLY A 130 8.18 -23.34 -16.38
CA GLY A 130 8.27 -24.58 -15.61
C GLY A 130 7.15 -24.84 -14.62
N LYS A 131 6.09 -25.34 -15.10
CA LYS A 131 4.98 -26.20 -14.68
C LYS A 131 3.63 -25.58 -15.07
N THR A 132 2.89 -26.36 -15.78
CA THR A 132 1.64 -26.08 -16.50
C THR A 132 0.41 -25.87 -15.60
N GLU A 133 0.51 -25.04 -14.54
CA GLU A 133 -0.69 -24.58 -13.82
C GLU A 133 -0.40 -23.17 -13.31
N ASP A 134 -1.13 -22.17 -13.83
CA ASP A 134 -1.18 -20.78 -13.41
C ASP A 134 -0.03 -19.84 -13.81
N VAL A 135 0.25 -19.74 -15.11
CA VAL A 135 1.00 -18.58 -15.63
C VAL A 135 0.17 -17.32 -15.36
N PHE A 136 0.72 -16.37 -14.59
CA PHE A 136 0.04 -15.09 -14.35
C PHE A 136 -0.11 -14.30 -15.66
N MET A 137 -1.32 -14.20 -16.17
CA MET A 137 -1.65 -13.48 -17.41
C MET A 137 -2.16 -12.05 -17.17
N GLY A 138 -2.03 -11.53 -15.95
CA GLY A 138 -2.49 -10.17 -15.58
C GLY A 138 -1.55 -9.05 -16.00
N GLY A 139 -0.32 -9.33 -16.40
CA GLY A 139 0.67 -8.30 -16.78
C GLY A 139 0.18 -7.29 -17.81
N PRO A 140 -0.44 -7.70 -18.93
CA PRO A 140 -1.02 -6.78 -19.91
C PRO A 140 -2.11 -5.86 -19.31
N PHE A 141 -2.89 -6.34 -18.34
CA PHE A 141 -3.91 -5.54 -17.66
C PHE A 141 -3.30 -4.48 -16.73
N PHE A 142 -2.17 -4.81 -16.08
CA PHE A 142 -1.42 -3.83 -15.28
C PHE A 142 -0.88 -2.72 -16.18
N LYS A 143 -0.26 -3.10 -17.29
CA LYS A 143 0.23 -2.16 -18.29
C LYS A 143 -0.91 -1.27 -18.80
N MET A 144 -2.04 -1.84 -19.17
CA MET A 144 -3.25 -1.14 -19.61
C MET A 144 -3.75 -0.13 -18.55
N ALA A 145 -3.76 -0.51 -17.26
CA ALA A 145 -4.24 0.39 -16.20
C ALA A 145 -3.48 1.71 -16.13
N TYR A 146 -2.17 1.69 -16.43
CA TYR A 146 -1.33 2.89 -16.48
C TYR A 146 -1.34 3.57 -17.84
N GLU A 147 -1.21 2.83 -18.94
CA GLU A 147 -1.12 3.40 -20.29
C GLU A 147 -2.43 4.01 -20.79
N GLU A 148 -3.57 3.44 -20.40
CA GLU A 148 -4.89 3.99 -20.71
C GLU A 148 -5.42 4.93 -19.61
N ASN A 149 -4.60 5.29 -18.62
CA ASN A 149 -4.96 6.21 -17.54
C ASN A 149 -6.23 5.81 -16.75
N LEU A 150 -6.44 4.50 -16.50
CA LEU A 150 -7.64 4.03 -15.80
C LEU A 150 -7.72 4.56 -14.35
N PHE A 151 -6.58 4.78 -13.71
CA PHE A 151 -6.52 5.39 -12.40
C PHE A 151 -7.01 6.84 -12.41
N GLN A 152 -6.56 7.64 -13.38
CA GLN A 152 -6.96 9.05 -13.54
C GLN A 152 -8.44 9.15 -13.94
N GLN A 153 -8.93 8.26 -14.83
CA GLN A 153 -10.35 8.16 -15.17
C GLN A 153 -11.22 7.87 -13.94
N ALA A 154 -10.65 7.18 -12.94
CA ALA A 154 -11.32 6.91 -11.68
C ALA A 154 -11.21 8.06 -10.65
N GLY A 155 -10.51 9.14 -10.97
CA GLY A 155 -10.35 10.32 -10.12
C GLY A 155 -9.07 10.33 -9.29
N ALA A 156 -8.08 9.50 -9.62
CA ALA A 156 -6.76 9.65 -9.02
C ALA A 156 -6.09 10.93 -9.54
N GLU A 157 -5.63 11.78 -8.62
CA GLU A 157 -4.96 13.04 -8.97
C GLU A 157 -3.53 12.81 -9.42
N THR A 158 -2.87 11.84 -8.80
CA THR A 158 -1.43 11.61 -9.02
C THR A 158 -1.08 10.13 -8.93
N ILE A 159 -0.03 9.76 -9.68
CA ILE A 159 0.67 8.49 -9.56
C ILE A 159 2.07 8.78 -9.02
N LEU A 160 2.36 8.28 -7.82
CA LEU A 160 3.69 8.32 -7.23
C LEU A 160 4.56 7.26 -7.91
N TYR A 161 5.70 7.66 -8.40
CA TYR A 161 6.65 6.78 -9.05
C TYR A 161 8.07 7.32 -8.92
N HIS A 162 8.99 6.44 -8.60
CA HIS A 162 10.41 6.70 -8.67
C HIS A 162 11.12 5.47 -9.28
N PRO A 163 12.14 5.63 -10.13
CA PRO A 163 12.74 4.49 -10.86
C PRO A 163 13.41 3.43 -9.99
N ARG A 164 13.68 3.73 -8.70
CA ARG A 164 14.35 2.82 -7.75
C ARG A 164 13.52 2.49 -6.50
N LEU A 165 12.35 3.12 -6.31
CA LEU A 165 11.48 2.89 -5.16
C LEU A 165 10.30 1.98 -5.55
N GLU A 166 9.89 1.15 -4.61
CA GLU A 166 8.64 0.40 -4.71
C GLU A 166 7.45 1.32 -4.37
N ALA A 167 6.22 0.89 -4.68
CA ALA A 167 5.01 1.67 -4.40
C ALA A 167 4.87 2.00 -2.90
N ASP A 168 5.21 1.05 -2.04
CA ASP A 168 5.16 1.18 -0.59
C ASP A 168 6.19 2.20 -0.07
N ASP A 169 7.41 2.24 -0.64
CA ASP A 169 8.42 3.26 -0.32
C ASP A 169 7.91 4.66 -0.65
N CYS A 170 7.37 4.84 -1.87
CA CYS A 170 6.83 6.12 -2.33
C CYS A 170 5.69 6.60 -1.43
N ILE A 171 4.76 5.71 -1.10
CA ILE A 171 3.64 6.02 -0.21
C ILE A 171 4.16 6.33 1.21
N ALA A 172 5.09 5.54 1.74
CA ALA A 172 5.64 5.75 3.08
C ALA A 172 6.34 7.11 3.22
N ILE A 173 7.17 7.49 2.24
CA ILE A 173 7.83 8.80 2.23
C ILE A 173 6.79 9.93 2.23
N TYR A 174 5.77 9.82 1.37
CA TYR A 174 4.78 10.89 1.27
C TYR A 174 3.88 10.96 2.51
N VAL A 175 3.45 9.84 3.06
CA VAL A 175 2.67 9.78 4.31
C VAL A 175 3.45 10.41 5.46
N LYS A 176 4.74 10.09 5.63
CA LYS A 176 5.60 10.70 6.66
C LYS A 176 5.61 12.23 6.52
N LYS A 177 5.77 12.74 5.29
CA LYS A 177 5.73 14.19 5.03
C LYS A 177 4.39 14.84 5.35
N LEU A 178 3.28 14.19 5.01
CA LEU A 178 1.95 14.71 5.35
C LEU A 178 1.74 14.79 6.86
N VAL A 179 2.19 13.78 7.59
CA VAL A 179 2.12 13.73 9.06
C VAL A 179 3.00 14.80 9.72
N GLU A 180 4.14 15.13 9.10
CA GLU A 180 5.00 16.25 9.57
C GLU A 180 4.39 17.62 9.23
N LYS A 181 3.74 17.73 8.07
CA LYS A 181 3.17 19.00 7.56
C LYS A 181 1.87 19.40 8.21
N TYR A 182 1.02 18.44 8.57
CA TYR A 182 -0.33 18.68 9.07
C TYR A 182 -0.53 18.11 10.47
N PRO A 183 -1.14 18.87 11.39
CA PRO A 183 -1.64 18.35 12.66
C PRO A 183 -2.64 17.20 12.44
N GLU A 184 -2.73 16.27 13.38
CA GLU A 184 -3.56 15.07 13.29
C GLU A 184 -5.06 15.38 13.07
N ASN A 185 -5.55 16.48 13.62
CA ASN A 185 -6.95 16.92 13.46
C ASN A 185 -7.23 17.64 12.13
N GLU A 186 -6.20 17.99 11.36
CA GLU A 186 -6.33 18.68 10.07
C GLU A 186 -6.16 17.77 8.87
N CYS A 187 -5.67 16.54 9.07
CA CYS A 187 -5.37 15.61 8.02
C CYS A 187 -5.76 14.20 8.42
N SER A 188 -6.49 13.49 7.55
CA SER A 188 -6.78 12.06 7.68
C SER A 188 -6.22 11.32 6.47
N ILE A 189 -5.48 10.25 6.71
CA ILE A 189 -4.79 9.48 5.69
C ILE A 189 -5.34 8.04 5.69
N TYR A 190 -5.73 7.58 4.52
CA TYR A 190 -6.21 6.22 4.29
C TYR A 190 -5.29 5.52 3.29
N ILE A 191 -4.77 4.34 3.63
CA ILE A 191 -3.95 3.54 2.75
C ILE A 191 -4.72 2.28 2.39
N ILE A 192 -4.87 2.00 1.10
CA ILE A 192 -5.59 0.84 0.57
C ILE A 192 -4.58 -0.20 0.09
N THR A 193 -4.36 -1.20 0.93
CA THR A 193 -3.42 -2.30 0.69
C THR A 193 -3.77 -3.52 1.53
N SER A 194 -3.21 -4.69 1.22
CA SER A 194 -3.22 -5.87 2.11
C SER A 194 -1.85 -6.15 2.72
N ASP A 195 -0.85 -5.33 2.40
CA ASP A 195 0.50 -5.52 2.88
C ASP A 195 0.65 -5.01 4.32
N ASN A 196 1.14 -5.89 5.19
CA ASN A 196 1.36 -5.57 6.60
C ASN A 196 2.57 -4.67 6.84
N ASP A 197 3.42 -4.43 5.84
CA ASP A 197 4.56 -3.52 5.97
C ASP A 197 4.11 -2.09 6.22
N TYR A 198 2.96 -1.71 5.67
CA TYR A 198 2.35 -0.42 5.94
C TYR A 198 1.90 -0.21 7.40
N LEU A 199 1.81 -1.28 8.22
CA LEU A 199 1.51 -1.15 9.66
C LEU A 199 2.53 -0.29 10.40
N GLN A 200 3.75 -0.12 9.86
CA GLN A 200 4.77 0.81 10.35
C GLN A 200 4.30 2.26 10.35
N LEU A 201 3.32 2.61 9.50
CA LEU A 201 2.82 3.97 9.32
C LEU A 201 1.59 4.29 10.18
N ILE A 202 1.04 3.31 10.92
CA ILE A 202 -0.18 3.51 11.73
C ILE A 202 0.05 4.59 12.80
N ARG A 203 -0.89 5.55 12.83
CA ARG A 203 -1.05 6.61 13.82
C ARG A 203 -2.54 6.89 14.02
N GLU A 204 -2.90 7.86 14.86
CA GLU A 204 -4.32 8.21 15.07
C GLU A 204 -5.02 8.65 13.77
N ASN A 205 -4.33 9.41 12.94
CA ASN A 205 -4.85 9.92 11.67
C ASN A 205 -4.44 9.11 10.43
N VAL A 206 -3.75 7.96 10.59
CA VAL A 206 -3.34 7.06 9.48
C VAL A 206 -4.04 5.72 9.62
N HIS A 207 -4.89 5.38 8.66
CA HIS A 207 -5.74 4.21 8.63
C HIS A 207 -5.41 3.32 7.45
N ILE A 208 -5.30 2.02 7.67
CA ILE A 208 -4.93 1.06 6.62
C ILE A 208 -6.08 0.06 6.41
N TYR A 209 -6.59 0.00 5.20
CA TYR A 209 -7.70 -0.88 4.82
C TYR A 209 -7.34 -1.75 3.62
N ASN A 210 -7.80 -2.99 3.62
CA ASN A 210 -7.77 -3.79 2.41
C ASN A 210 -8.97 -3.49 1.49
N LEU A 211 -9.00 -4.08 0.30
CA LEU A 211 -10.10 -3.90 -0.66
C LEU A 211 -11.40 -4.61 -0.28
N ALA A 212 -11.41 -5.40 0.81
CA ALA A 212 -12.62 -5.85 1.47
C ALA A 212 -13.09 -4.86 2.58
N PHE A 213 -12.41 -3.70 2.70
CA PHE A 213 -12.67 -2.63 3.67
C PHE A 213 -12.56 -3.09 5.13
N LYS A 214 -11.69 -4.06 5.40
CA LYS A 214 -11.27 -4.46 6.74
C LYS A 214 -10.06 -3.66 7.14
N ASN A 215 -10.07 -3.09 8.34
CA ASN A 215 -8.92 -2.35 8.88
C ASN A 215 -7.81 -3.35 9.25
N LEU A 216 -6.57 -3.12 8.78
CA LEU A 216 -5.44 -3.98 9.09
C LEU A 216 -5.03 -3.88 10.57
N LYS A 217 -5.38 -2.79 11.25
CA LYS A 217 -5.21 -2.64 12.70
C LYS A 217 -5.95 -3.71 13.50
N ASP A 218 -7.05 -4.23 12.95
CA ASP A 218 -7.84 -5.28 13.59
C ASP A 218 -7.34 -6.70 13.27
N SER A 219 -6.24 -6.80 12.52
CA SER A 219 -5.64 -8.07 12.14
C SER A 219 -4.95 -8.73 13.33
N LYS A 220 -4.92 -10.07 13.35
CA LYS A 220 -4.21 -10.84 14.38
C LYS A 220 -2.67 -10.66 14.33
N VAL A 221 -2.15 -10.08 13.28
CA VAL A 221 -0.71 -9.83 13.07
C VAL A 221 -0.28 -8.57 13.82
N PHE A 222 -1.16 -7.58 13.92
CA PHE A 222 -0.87 -6.31 14.57
C PHE A 222 -0.94 -6.44 16.11
N THR A 223 0.18 -6.13 16.79
CA THR A 223 0.27 -6.20 18.27
C THR A 223 -0.28 -4.96 18.98
N GLY A 224 -0.68 -3.94 18.23
CA GLY A 224 -1.05 -2.62 18.74
C GLY A 224 0.13 -1.63 18.83
N ASN A 225 1.34 -2.08 18.48
CA ASN A 225 2.54 -1.26 18.51
C ASN A 225 3.37 -1.45 17.23
N PRO A 226 3.39 -0.47 16.30
CA PRO A 226 4.11 -0.55 15.04
C PRO A 226 5.60 -0.86 15.18
N GLN A 227 6.26 -0.28 16.20
CA GLN A 227 7.69 -0.49 16.44
C GLN A 227 7.99 -1.93 16.93
N LYS A 228 7.07 -2.49 17.73
CA LYS A 228 7.16 -3.88 18.16
C LYS A 228 6.99 -4.82 16.98
N ASP A 229 6.01 -4.54 16.11
CA ASP A 229 5.73 -5.36 14.91
C ASP A 229 6.89 -5.31 13.91
N LEU A 230 7.48 -4.14 13.69
CA LEU A 230 8.66 -3.99 12.86
C LEU A 230 9.84 -4.85 13.39
N LYS A 231 10.13 -4.78 14.70
CA LYS A 231 11.19 -5.60 15.31
C LYS A 231 10.91 -7.11 15.19
N ILE A 232 9.66 -7.52 15.38
CA ILE A 232 9.24 -8.91 15.20
C ILE A 232 9.53 -9.35 13.76
N LYS A 233 9.14 -8.53 12.77
CA LYS A 233 9.39 -8.79 11.35
C LYS A 233 10.87 -8.83 11.03
N THR A 234 11.66 -7.88 11.52
CA THR A 234 13.12 -7.86 11.35
C THR A 234 13.75 -9.17 11.85
N ILE A 235 13.34 -9.68 13.01
CA ILE A 235 13.89 -10.93 13.58
C ILE A 235 13.40 -12.15 12.81
N MET A 236 12.12 -12.18 12.43
CA MET A 236 11.49 -13.32 11.77
C MET A 236 11.88 -13.43 10.29
N GLY A 237 12.22 -12.31 9.65
CA GLY A 237 12.36 -12.20 8.21
C GLY A 237 11.00 -12.20 7.49
N ASP A 238 11.04 -12.30 6.17
CA ASP A 238 9.86 -12.36 5.31
C ASP A 238 10.04 -13.38 4.19
N VAL A 239 9.31 -14.47 4.26
CA VAL A 239 9.38 -15.54 3.27
C VAL A 239 8.86 -15.05 1.90
N SER A 240 7.88 -14.15 1.87
CA SER A 240 7.32 -13.62 0.62
C SER A 240 8.32 -12.76 -0.15
N ASP A 241 9.24 -12.12 0.56
CA ASP A 241 10.31 -11.29 0.02
C ASP A 241 11.66 -11.99 -0.01
N ASN A 242 11.66 -13.29 0.32
CA ASN A 242 12.85 -14.12 0.40
C ASN A 242 13.89 -13.59 1.43
N ILE A 243 13.43 -12.95 2.49
CA ILE A 243 14.25 -12.45 3.59
C ILE A 243 14.33 -13.53 4.67
N PRO A 244 15.51 -14.10 4.96
CA PRO A 244 15.64 -15.16 5.96
C PRO A 244 15.48 -14.62 7.38
N SER A 245 15.07 -15.50 8.31
CA SER A 245 15.06 -15.15 9.73
C SER A 245 16.48 -14.98 10.28
N VAL A 246 16.63 -14.13 11.30
CA VAL A 246 17.91 -13.89 11.99
C VAL A 246 18.47 -15.17 12.64
N PHE A 247 17.59 -15.97 13.20
CA PHE A 247 17.97 -17.23 13.85
C PHE A 247 17.41 -18.43 13.08
N PRO A 248 18.12 -19.55 13.03
CA PRO A 248 17.56 -20.79 12.47
C PRO A 248 16.25 -21.19 13.14
N LYS A 249 15.25 -21.55 12.32
CA LYS A 249 13.90 -21.95 12.79
C LYS A 249 13.20 -20.88 13.67
N CYS A 250 13.48 -19.61 13.44
CA CYS A 250 12.83 -18.50 14.14
C CYS A 250 11.45 -18.22 13.55
N GLY A 251 10.41 -18.73 14.21
CA GLY A 251 9.02 -18.36 13.91
C GLY A 251 8.53 -17.24 14.83
N ILE A 252 7.27 -16.83 14.60
CA ILE A 252 6.61 -15.71 15.28
C ILE A 252 6.74 -15.77 16.81
N LYS A 253 6.60 -16.94 17.45
CA LYS A 253 6.71 -17.09 18.91
C LYS A 253 8.10 -16.73 19.42
N THR A 254 9.15 -17.16 18.70
CA THR A 254 10.54 -16.85 19.07
C THR A 254 10.83 -15.36 18.85
N ALA A 255 10.36 -14.78 17.76
CA ALA A 255 10.53 -13.36 17.47
C ALA A 255 9.83 -12.48 18.53
N ILE A 256 8.59 -12.79 18.90
CA ILE A 256 7.88 -12.11 19.99
C ILE A 256 8.67 -12.19 21.29
N LYS A 257 9.16 -13.38 21.67
CA LYS A 257 9.96 -13.55 22.89
C LYS A 257 11.23 -12.70 22.86
N CYS A 258 11.91 -12.62 21.72
CA CYS A 258 13.10 -11.77 21.57
C CYS A 258 12.78 -10.27 21.78
N VAL A 259 11.61 -9.82 21.37
CA VAL A 259 11.19 -8.41 21.55
C VAL A 259 10.74 -8.12 22.98
N GLU A 260 10.12 -9.09 23.65
CA GLU A 260 9.60 -8.96 25.02
C GLU A 260 10.66 -9.21 26.11
N ASP A 261 11.71 -9.96 25.80
CA ASP A 261 12.80 -10.32 26.70
C ASP A 261 14.16 -9.92 26.08
N PRO A 262 14.64 -8.68 26.36
CA PRO A 262 15.92 -8.18 25.83
C PRO A 262 17.13 -9.06 26.21
N GLU A 263 17.13 -9.67 27.38
CA GLU A 263 18.23 -10.54 27.81
C GLU A 263 18.24 -11.85 27.00
N PHE A 264 17.06 -12.42 26.73
CA PHE A 264 16.94 -13.57 25.85
C PHE A 264 17.42 -13.23 24.43
N PHE A 265 17.03 -12.06 23.90
CA PHE A 265 17.50 -11.62 22.60
C PHE A 265 19.01 -11.46 22.55
N LYS A 266 19.59 -10.74 23.51
CA LYS A 266 21.03 -10.53 23.64
C LYS A 266 21.82 -11.85 23.73
N LYS A 267 21.32 -12.78 24.54
CA LYS A 267 21.91 -14.12 24.66
C LYS A 267 21.94 -14.82 23.30
N LYS A 268 20.82 -14.80 22.54
CA LYS A 268 20.75 -15.41 21.22
C LYS A 268 21.68 -14.74 20.22
N MET A 269 21.77 -13.40 20.24
CA MET A 269 22.65 -12.64 19.33
C MET A 269 24.13 -12.98 19.57
N ASN A 270 24.51 -13.27 20.81
CA ASN A 270 25.88 -13.64 21.17
C ASN A 270 26.29 -15.07 20.72
N ASP A 271 25.32 -15.91 20.34
CA ASP A 271 25.60 -17.28 19.89
C ASP A 271 26.37 -17.31 18.57
N ASN A 272 26.20 -16.28 17.69
CA ASN A 272 26.87 -16.20 16.41
C ASN A 272 26.87 -14.76 15.87
N VAL A 273 28.05 -14.26 15.48
CA VAL A 273 28.21 -12.91 14.87
C VAL A 273 27.35 -12.72 13.62
N ALA A 274 27.15 -13.77 12.82
CA ALA A 274 26.31 -13.71 11.62
C ALA A 274 24.85 -13.33 11.92
N TYR A 275 24.36 -13.54 13.15
CA TYR A 275 22.99 -13.14 13.54
C TYR A 275 22.86 -11.62 13.61
N TYR A 276 23.92 -10.93 14.03
CA TYR A 276 23.90 -9.48 14.07
C TYR A 276 23.91 -8.89 12.65
N GLU A 277 24.73 -9.45 11.76
CA GLU A 277 24.75 -9.04 10.34
C GLU A 277 23.39 -9.28 9.67
N GLN A 278 22.79 -10.46 9.90
CA GLN A 278 21.48 -10.77 9.37
C GLN A 278 20.38 -9.85 9.94
N TYR A 279 20.47 -9.47 11.21
CA TYR A 279 19.53 -8.53 11.82
C TYR A 279 19.61 -7.15 11.16
N LEU A 280 20.82 -6.64 10.97
CA LEU A 280 21.03 -5.34 10.30
C LEU A 280 20.55 -5.36 8.84
N LEU A 281 20.82 -6.45 8.12
CA LEU A 281 20.34 -6.63 6.76
C LEU A 281 18.80 -6.64 6.73
N ASN A 282 18.17 -7.44 7.58
CA ASN A 282 16.71 -7.49 7.65
C ASN A 282 16.09 -6.15 8.00
N ASP A 283 16.67 -5.42 8.98
CA ASP A 283 16.22 -4.08 9.36
C ASP A 283 16.29 -3.11 8.16
N THR A 284 17.37 -3.21 7.37
CA THR A 284 17.52 -2.42 6.14
C THR A 284 16.44 -2.77 5.10
N LEU A 285 16.11 -4.04 4.95
CA LEU A 285 15.18 -4.50 3.90
C LEU A 285 13.72 -4.25 4.23
N VAL A 286 13.33 -4.28 5.53
CA VAL A 286 11.92 -4.21 5.94
C VAL A 286 11.48 -2.84 6.46
N SER A 287 12.42 -2.00 6.94
CA SER A 287 12.07 -0.73 7.57
C SER A 287 11.98 0.42 6.58
N PHE A 288 10.87 1.16 6.58
CA PHE A 288 10.73 2.40 5.82
C PHE A 288 11.62 3.55 6.35
N ASP A 289 12.22 3.39 7.54
CA ASP A 289 13.21 4.35 8.05
C ASP A 289 14.61 4.11 7.48
N LYS A 290 14.80 3.02 6.74
CA LYS A 290 16.08 2.63 6.11
C LYS A 290 16.12 2.90 4.61
N ILE A 291 15.09 3.46 4.04
CA ILE A 291 15.14 3.94 2.65
C ILE A 291 16.31 4.93 2.54
N PRO A 292 17.24 4.75 1.58
CA PRO A 292 18.40 5.64 1.43
C PRO A 292 18.01 7.10 1.35
N GLU A 293 18.65 7.94 2.13
CA GLU A 293 18.35 9.37 2.25
C GLU A 293 18.40 10.09 0.89
N GLU A 294 19.32 9.68 0.03
CA GLU A 294 19.42 10.17 -1.35
C GLU A 294 18.10 9.97 -2.10
N LEU A 295 17.55 8.77 -2.06
CA LEU A 295 16.27 8.44 -2.74
C LEU A 295 15.08 9.17 -2.12
N VAL A 296 15.08 9.32 -0.79
CA VAL A 296 14.07 10.11 -0.08
C VAL A 296 14.10 11.57 -0.56
N ASN A 297 15.30 12.14 -0.68
CA ASN A 297 15.51 13.53 -1.12
C ASN A 297 15.12 13.71 -2.59
N GLU A 298 15.55 12.80 -3.48
CA GLU A 298 15.18 12.82 -4.90
C GLU A 298 13.66 12.78 -5.09
N PHE A 299 13.01 11.81 -4.46
CA PHE A 299 11.57 11.65 -4.55
C PHE A 299 10.82 12.84 -3.93
N THR A 300 11.31 13.37 -2.82
CA THR A 300 10.76 14.57 -2.18
C THR A 300 10.80 15.80 -3.08
N ASN A 301 11.94 16.03 -3.73
CA ASN A 301 12.08 17.14 -4.66
C ASN A 301 11.12 16.99 -5.85
N GLN A 302 10.93 15.78 -6.33
CA GLN A 302 9.94 15.46 -7.36
C GLN A 302 8.51 15.80 -6.93
N LEU A 303 8.12 15.46 -5.68
CA LEU A 303 6.82 15.83 -5.12
C LEU A 303 6.62 17.35 -5.05
N ASN A 304 7.62 18.09 -4.57
CA ASN A 304 7.56 19.54 -4.43
C ASN A 304 7.43 20.26 -5.80
N THR A 305 8.09 19.73 -6.84
CA THR A 305 8.02 20.28 -8.21
C THR A 305 6.63 20.09 -8.82
N ASN A 306 5.94 19.02 -8.47
CA ASN A 306 4.60 18.71 -8.94
C ASN A 306 3.49 19.38 -8.11
N HIS A 307 3.82 20.27 -7.18
CA HIS A 307 2.88 20.96 -6.28
C HIS A 307 1.99 20.01 -5.45
N LEU A 308 2.52 18.86 -5.04
CA LEU A 308 1.84 17.84 -4.24
C LEU A 308 2.04 18.01 -2.74
#